data_45fad79143b4408f84859349f2b1e69f
#
_entry.id   45fad79143b4408f84859349f2b1e69f
#
_cell.length_a   1.000
_cell.length_b   1.000
_cell.length_c   1.000
_cell.angle_alpha   90.00
_cell.angle_beta   90.00
_cell.angle_gamma   90.00
#
_symmetry.space_group_name_H-M   'P 1'
#
loop_
_entity.id
_entity.type
_entity.pdbx_description
1 polymer ?
#
loop_
_entity_poly.entity_id
_entity_poly.type
_entity_poly.pdbx_seq_one_letter_code
_entity_poly.pdbx_strand_id
1 'polypeptide(L)'
;MSKRLLVEQKHTKAGIEFIKEGLEEFGIEKKQTIKTMLLVEEVLVKLREHAKDPDENICIILNKRFGRVYVNLSLRGEKFQFIYGHTIEEVLDQENDDLQSAQEKEEKIIRDVLLKANEERLRYKNKNNMNLVEITVQKNPHAMVLHTMLALIAAIVIGVLMKVFVPSGVNEALNNTIFTSISTMFLNALKMIVGPVVFFSIACCISQFGDLKEAGRIGGKVMGFYLLTTVLAILTATGVFELLKPGNPELAAKLAGDAATVSVSDVSISIKDTIVGIIPANFVKPFLDSNMMQLIFLAVLIGIALEKIGEHSRLLKDIFEACNDLFLKITVMLVRFIPVATFCSIVSVVLKTGPDVLLSMLAMLGTFAVGIVAMITVYCCLLYTSPSPRD
;
A
#
# COMPACT_ATOMS: atom_id res chain seq x y z
N MET A 1 26.03 1.88 -2.85
CA MET A 1 26.75 2.81 -3.71
C MET A 1 26.54 4.20 -3.15
N SER A 2 27.60 4.97 -2.97
CA SER A 2 27.52 6.32 -2.38
C SER A 2 28.41 7.24 -3.22
N LYS A 3 27.86 8.39 -3.61
CA LYS A 3 28.59 9.45 -4.32
C LYS A 3 28.54 10.71 -3.47
N ARG A 4 29.65 11.44 -3.39
CA ARG A 4 29.75 12.68 -2.61
C ARG A 4 30.32 13.80 -3.46
N LEU A 5 29.75 14.98 -3.34
CA LEU A 5 30.20 16.20 -3.96
C LEU A 5 30.19 17.34 -2.92
N LEU A 6 31.24 18.17 -2.95
CA LEU A 6 31.29 19.43 -2.21
C LEU A 6 31.12 20.56 -3.24
N VAL A 7 30.14 21.41 -3.03
CA VAL A 7 29.76 22.48 -3.95
C VAL A 7 29.75 23.80 -3.21
N GLU A 8 30.37 24.82 -3.78
CA GLU A 8 30.30 26.19 -3.29
C GLU A 8 28.84 26.68 -3.35
N GLN A 9 28.41 27.45 -2.36
CA GLN A 9 27.03 27.95 -2.31
C GLN A 9 26.64 28.77 -3.56
N LYS A 10 27.60 29.39 -4.24
CA LYS A 10 27.39 30.16 -5.48
C LYS A 10 27.13 29.26 -6.71
N HIS A 11 27.56 28.00 -6.67
CA HIS A 11 27.52 27.06 -7.81
C HIS A 11 26.47 25.95 -7.64
N THR A 12 25.30 26.25 -7.11
CA THR A 12 24.20 25.29 -6.88
C THR A 12 23.80 24.49 -8.12
N LYS A 13 23.96 25.07 -9.33
CA LYS A 13 23.67 24.38 -10.60
C LYS A 13 24.52 23.12 -10.79
N ALA A 14 25.80 23.15 -10.42
CA ALA A 14 26.67 21.99 -10.51
C ALA A 14 26.23 20.87 -9.53
N GLY A 15 25.72 21.23 -8.35
CA GLY A 15 25.15 20.28 -7.39
C GLY A 15 23.87 19.60 -7.91
N ILE A 16 23.00 20.37 -8.56
CA ILE A 16 21.75 19.86 -9.14
C ILE A 16 22.06 18.92 -10.32
N GLU A 17 23.05 19.28 -11.16
CA GLU A 17 23.48 18.44 -12.28
C GLU A 17 24.11 17.13 -11.81
N PHE A 18 24.95 17.16 -10.79
CA PHE A 18 25.49 15.96 -10.13
C PHE A 18 24.41 15.04 -9.60
N ILE A 19 23.36 15.60 -8.98
CA ILE A 19 22.22 14.82 -8.49
C ILE A 19 21.46 14.19 -9.66
N LYS A 20 21.24 14.95 -10.74
CA LYS A 20 20.54 14.46 -11.94
C LYS A 20 21.28 13.27 -12.54
N GLU A 21 22.57 13.42 -12.84
CA GLU A 21 23.39 12.34 -13.41
C GLU A 21 23.44 11.11 -12.50
N GLY A 22 23.60 11.33 -11.19
CA GLY A 22 23.64 10.25 -10.21
C GLY A 22 22.31 9.51 -10.08
N LEU A 23 21.16 10.20 -10.21
CA LEU A 23 19.84 9.57 -10.17
C LEU A 23 19.55 8.79 -11.47
N GLU A 24 19.96 9.31 -12.63
CA GLU A 24 19.87 8.62 -13.91
C GLU A 24 20.71 7.34 -13.92
N GLU A 25 21.94 7.39 -13.39
CA GLU A 25 22.80 6.21 -13.24
C GLU A 25 22.24 5.17 -12.25
N PHE A 26 21.50 5.63 -11.23
CA PHE A 26 20.81 4.74 -10.31
C PHE A 26 19.52 4.13 -10.89
N GLY A 27 19.13 4.50 -12.13
CA GLY A 27 17.96 3.98 -12.82
C GLY A 27 16.64 4.55 -12.30
N ILE A 28 16.66 5.79 -11.82
CA ILE A 28 15.45 6.47 -11.35
C ILE A 28 14.66 7.02 -12.54
N GLU A 29 13.35 6.86 -12.52
CA GLU A 29 12.43 7.34 -13.54
C GLU A 29 12.55 8.87 -13.73
N LYS A 30 12.61 9.34 -14.99
CA LYS A 30 12.78 10.74 -15.35
C LYS A 30 11.82 11.70 -14.66
N LYS A 31 10.55 11.29 -14.50
CA LYS A 31 9.53 12.10 -13.79
C LYS A 31 9.90 12.28 -12.31
N GLN A 32 10.45 11.25 -11.69
CA GLN A 32 10.84 11.28 -10.28
C GLN A 32 12.15 12.03 -10.07
N THR A 33 13.07 11.95 -11.03
CA THR A 33 14.29 12.76 -11.07
C THR A 33 13.95 14.26 -11.09
N ILE A 34 13.08 14.70 -12.00
CA ILE A 34 12.65 16.10 -12.09
C ILE A 34 12.00 16.59 -10.79
N LYS A 35 11.08 15.81 -10.21
CA LYS A 35 10.46 16.16 -8.93
C LYS A 35 11.48 16.28 -7.79
N THR A 36 12.48 15.42 -7.78
CA THR A 36 13.53 15.46 -6.77
C THR A 36 14.46 16.66 -6.96
N MET A 37 14.77 17.01 -8.19
CA MET A 37 15.60 18.19 -8.50
C MET A 37 14.92 19.48 -8.01
N LEU A 38 13.62 19.67 -8.29
CA LEU A 38 12.85 20.82 -7.80
C LEU A 38 12.86 20.87 -6.26
N LEU A 39 12.66 19.73 -5.61
CA LEU A 39 12.68 19.68 -4.15
C LEU A 39 14.06 19.97 -3.57
N VAL A 40 15.13 19.49 -4.22
CA VAL A 40 16.52 19.79 -3.83
C VAL A 40 16.81 21.26 -3.95
N GLU A 41 16.39 21.91 -5.04
CA GLU A 41 16.59 23.33 -5.27
C GLU A 41 15.99 24.17 -4.14
N GLU A 42 14.74 23.91 -3.77
CA GLU A 42 14.06 24.60 -2.67
C GLU A 42 14.72 24.36 -1.30
N VAL A 43 15.17 23.12 -1.07
CA VAL A 43 15.91 22.78 0.16
C VAL A 43 17.26 23.49 0.22
N LEU A 44 17.97 23.60 -0.90
CA LEU A 44 19.25 24.32 -0.99
C LEU A 44 19.06 25.82 -0.70
N VAL A 45 18.02 26.45 -1.25
CA VAL A 45 17.71 27.85 -0.97
C VAL A 45 17.47 28.06 0.52
N LYS A 46 16.63 27.20 1.14
CA LYS A 46 16.32 27.31 2.58
C LYS A 46 17.51 27.04 3.49
N LEU A 47 18.42 26.13 3.11
CA LEU A 47 19.66 25.91 3.84
C LEU A 47 20.60 27.11 3.77
N ARG A 48 20.67 27.79 2.62
CA ARG A 48 21.52 28.99 2.40
C ARG A 48 21.02 30.19 3.20
N GLU A 49 19.72 30.40 3.29
CA GLU A 49 19.11 31.47 4.11
C GLU A 49 19.54 31.41 5.59
N HIS A 50 19.87 30.19 6.07
CA HIS A 50 20.26 29.94 7.47
C HIS A 50 21.74 29.49 7.61
N ALA A 51 22.54 29.72 6.58
CA ALA A 51 23.96 29.45 6.60
C ALA A 51 24.71 30.40 7.55
N LYS A 52 25.69 29.89 8.28
CA LYS A 52 26.51 30.72 9.16
C LYS A 52 27.59 31.50 8.40
N ASP A 53 28.10 30.92 7.32
CA ASP A 53 29.12 31.50 6.44
C ASP A 53 28.67 31.37 4.99
N PRO A 54 28.58 32.48 4.22
CA PRO A 54 28.18 32.43 2.81
C PRO A 54 29.18 31.74 1.89
N ASP A 55 30.42 31.59 2.28
CA ASP A 55 31.47 30.91 1.48
C ASP A 55 31.69 29.43 1.85
N GLU A 56 30.91 28.88 2.80
CA GLU A 56 31.02 27.48 3.18
C GLU A 56 30.44 26.54 2.11
N ASN A 57 31.10 25.39 1.90
CA ASN A 57 30.69 24.41 0.90
C ASN A 57 29.51 23.56 1.38
N ILE A 58 28.52 23.38 0.50
CA ILE A 58 27.42 22.45 0.70
C ILE A 58 27.93 21.04 0.39
N CYS A 59 27.77 20.12 1.32
CA CYS A 59 28.07 18.71 1.08
C CYS A 59 26.81 17.99 0.60
N ILE A 60 26.89 17.45 -0.62
CA ILE A 60 25.83 16.66 -1.26
C ILE A 60 26.28 15.20 -1.28
N ILE A 61 25.48 14.31 -0.71
CA ILE A 61 25.75 12.88 -0.71
C ILE A 61 24.56 12.14 -1.30
N LEU A 62 24.79 11.47 -2.41
CA LEU A 62 23.80 10.62 -3.05
C LEU A 62 24.06 9.15 -2.66
N ASN A 63 23.08 8.52 -2.05
CA ASN A 63 23.21 7.15 -1.54
C ASN A 63 22.14 6.23 -2.14
N LYS A 64 22.59 5.04 -2.58
CA LYS A 64 21.71 3.91 -2.92
C LYS A 64 22.04 2.72 -2.02
N ARG A 65 21.13 2.37 -1.13
CA ARG A 65 21.29 1.24 -0.20
C ARG A 65 20.03 0.39 -0.17
N PHE A 66 20.14 -0.90 -0.48
CA PHE A 66 19.00 -1.85 -0.51
C PHE A 66 17.79 -1.35 -1.30
N GLY A 67 18.02 -0.76 -2.48
CA GLY A 67 16.94 -0.22 -3.34
C GLY A 67 16.32 1.10 -2.87
N ARG A 68 16.75 1.66 -1.74
CA ARG A 68 16.42 3.03 -1.32
C ARG A 68 17.41 4.00 -1.92
N VAL A 69 16.91 5.08 -2.49
CA VAL A 69 17.74 6.19 -2.98
C VAL A 69 17.40 7.43 -2.18
N TYR A 70 18.41 8.06 -1.62
CA TYR A 70 18.26 9.29 -0.85
C TYR A 70 19.41 10.24 -1.12
N VAL A 71 19.09 11.53 -1.06
CA VAL A 71 20.02 12.64 -1.19
C VAL A 71 20.15 13.29 0.18
N ASN A 72 21.38 13.36 0.68
CA ASN A 72 21.70 14.08 1.91
C ASN A 72 22.37 15.39 1.55
N LEU A 73 21.78 16.48 2.01
CA LEU A 73 22.33 17.82 1.90
C LEU A 73 22.74 18.27 3.29
N SER A 74 23.97 18.78 3.42
CA SER A 74 24.45 19.29 4.71
C SER A 74 25.20 20.60 4.55
N LEU A 75 24.88 21.56 5.45
CA LEU A 75 25.47 22.89 5.52
C LEU A 75 25.53 23.33 6.99
N ARG A 76 26.62 24.01 7.39
CA ARG A 76 26.72 24.63 8.72
C ARG A 76 25.79 25.81 8.85
N GLY A 77 25.01 25.84 9.93
CA GLY A 77 24.08 26.92 10.19
C GLY A 77 23.36 26.74 11.50
N GLU A 78 22.65 27.75 11.91
CA GLU A 78 21.81 27.72 13.09
C GLU A 78 20.62 26.78 12.89
N LYS A 79 20.11 26.23 14.01
CA LYS A 79 18.91 25.40 13.98
C LYS A 79 17.70 26.26 13.64
N PHE A 80 16.92 25.88 12.66
CA PHE A 80 15.70 26.57 12.24
C PHE A 80 14.52 25.61 12.10
N GLN A 81 13.32 26.16 12.03
CA GLN A 81 12.13 25.38 11.75
C GLN A 81 12.04 25.13 10.25
N PHE A 82 12.29 23.89 9.82
CA PHE A 82 12.43 23.54 8.41
C PHE A 82 11.10 23.59 7.64
N ILE A 83 9.99 23.18 8.30
CA ILE A 83 8.63 23.22 7.73
C ILE A 83 7.77 24.00 8.72
N TYR A 84 7.19 25.09 8.23
CA TYR A 84 6.26 25.90 9.04
C TYR A 84 4.87 25.25 9.03
N GLY A 85 4.25 25.15 10.22
CA GLY A 85 2.93 24.57 10.42
C GLY A 85 1.75 25.45 9.97
N HIS A 86 2.03 26.60 9.36
CA HIS A 86 0.99 27.57 8.99
C HIS A 86 0.13 27.08 7.82
N THR A 87 -1.16 27.30 7.91
CA THR A 87 -2.12 27.17 6.81
C THR A 87 -1.85 28.30 5.81
N ILE A 88 -2.19 28.10 4.54
CA ILE A 88 -2.02 29.14 3.51
C ILE A 88 -2.69 30.47 3.93
N GLU A 89 -3.82 30.39 4.63
CA GLU A 89 -4.53 31.54 5.21
C GLU A 89 -3.71 32.29 6.27
N GLU A 90 -3.02 31.60 7.17
CA GLU A 90 -2.17 32.21 8.20
C GLU A 90 -0.92 32.89 7.62
N VAL A 91 -0.42 32.42 6.47
CA VAL A 91 0.72 33.04 5.79
C VAL A 91 0.29 34.31 5.03
N LEU A 92 -0.95 34.34 4.54
CA LEU A 92 -1.54 35.52 3.89
C LEU A 92 -1.92 36.62 4.90
N ASP A 93 -2.31 36.25 6.13
CA ASP A 93 -2.71 37.18 7.19
C ASP A 93 -1.53 37.77 7.97
N GLN A 94 -0.30 37.25 7.82
CA GLN A 94 0.89 37.88 8.36
C GLN A 94 1.31 39.09 7.52
N GLU A 95 0.50 40.14 7.58
CA GLU A 95 0.87 41.51 7.27
C GLU A 95 1.92 41.98 8.27
N ASN A 96 3.19 41.74 8.01
CA ASN A 96 4.27 42.46 8.66
C ASN A 96 5.48 42.59 7.71
N ASP A 97 5.59 43.64 7.15
CA ASP A 97 6.43 44.82 7.12
C ASP A 97 7.89 44.78 6.64
N ASP A 98 8.47 43.64 6.19
CA ASP A 98 9.89 43.71 5.75
C ASP A 98 10.23 42.98 4.44
N LEU A 99 9.26 42.57 3.62
CA LEU A 99 9.56 41.96 2.31
C LEU A 99 9.36 42.93 1.16
N GLN A 100 10.46 43.25 0.51
CA GLN A 100 10.61 44.36 -0.47
C GLN A 100 9.88 44.15 -1.80
N SER A 101 9.33 42.98 -2.11
CA SER A 101 8.53 42.81 -3.33
C SER A 101 7.44 41.72 -3.17
N ALA A 102 6.31 41.93 -3.84
CA ALA A 102 5.23 40.94 -3.89
C ALA A 102 5.70 39.59 -4.48
N GLN A 103 6.66 39.62 -5.40
CA GLN A 103 7.25 38.44 -6.01
C GLN A 103 8.03 37.56 -5.02
N GLU A 104 8.80 38.17 -4.10
CA GLU A 104 9.53 37.43 -3.07
C GLU A 104 8.58 36.72 -2.07
N LYS A 105 7.44 37.37 -1.77
CA LYS A 105 6.39 36.77 -0.93
C LYS A 105 5.76 35.55 -1.62
N GLU A 106 5.42 35.65 -2.90
CA GLU A 106 4.85 34.55 -3.67
C GLU A 106 5.83 33.37 -3.78
N GLU A 107 7.11 33.61 -4.09
CA GLU A 107 8.13 32.56 -4.17
C GLU A 107 8.29 31.83 -2.82
N LYS A 108 8.29 32.56 -1.72
CA LYS A 108 8.39 31.97 -0.37
C LYS A 108 7.19 31.10 -0.02
N ILE A 109 5.97 31.55 -0.35
CA ILE A 109 4.74 30.78 -0.16
C ILE A 109 4.77 29.50 -0.99
N ILE A 110 5.11 29.59 -2.28
CA ILE A 110 5.21 28.43 -3.18
C ILE A 110 6.23 27.42 -2.64
N ARG A 111 7.38 27.87 -2.15
CA ARG A 111 8.42 27.04 -1.55
C ARG A 111 7.91 26.29 -0.33
N ASP A 112 7.28 26.98 0.61
CA ASP A 112 6.79 26.37 1.84
C ASP A 112 5.65 25.38 1.57
N VAL A 113 4.77 25.67 0.62
CA VAL A 113 3.74 24.73 0.16
C VAL A 113 4.37 23.48 -0.47
N LEU A 114 5.40 23.65 -1.31
CA LEU A 114 6.09 22.55 -1.97
C LEU A 114 6.83 21.64 -0.96
N LEU A 115 7.49 22.25 0.02
CA LEU A 115 8.17 21.52 1.11
C LEU A 115 7.15 20.78 2.00
N LYS A 116 6.03 21.42 2.34
CA LYS A 116 4.95 20.81 3.14
C LYS A 116 4.28 19.64 2.39
N ALA A 117 4.02 19.78 1.11
CA ALA A 117 3.46 18.72 0.27
C ALA A 117 4.40 17.49 0.16
N ASN A 118 5.70 17.66 0.41
CA ASN A 118 6.71 16.60 0.38
C ASN A 118 7.29 16.27 1.77
N GLU A 119 6.64 16.66 2.86
CA GLU A 119 7.11 16.45 4.23
C GLU A 119 7.45 14.98 4.53
N GLU A 120 6.67 14.05 4.04
CA GLU A 120 6.93 12.60 4.22
C GLU A 120 8.26 12.12 3.58
N ARG A 121 8.81 12.90 2.65
CA ARG A 121 10.07 12.60 1.94
C ARG A 121 11.26 13.30 2.55
N LEU A 122 11.01 14.29 3.41
CA LEU A 122 12.03 15.17 4.01
C LEU A 122 12.28 14.78 5.46
N ARG A 123 13.54 14.71 5.85
CA ARG A 123 13.96 14.56 7.23
C ARG A 123 15.02 15.60 7.53
N TYR A 124 14.68 16.55 8.41
CA TYR A 124 15.61 17.57 8.89
C TYR A 124 16.19 17.19 10.25
N LYS A 125 17.48 17.37 10.41
CA LYS A 125 18.19 17.22 11.68
C LYS A 125 19.27 18.29 11.78
N ASN A 126 19.38 18.93 12.94
CA ASN A 126 20.54 19.75 13.28
C ASN A 126 21.38 19.02 14.33
N LYS A 127 22.66 18.83 14.05
CA LYS A 127 23.63 18.25 15.00
C LYS A 127 24.91 19.03 14.93
N ASN A 128 25.36 19.57 16.08
CA ASN A 128 26.60 20.35 16.21
C ASN A 128 26.65 21.54 15.20
N ASN A 129 25.59 22.35 15.13
CA ASN A 129 25.46 23.44 14.19
C ASN A 129 25.59 23.05 12.71
N MET A 130 25.36 21.77 12.39
CA MET A 130 25.27 21.29 11.03
C MET A 130 23.82 20.93 10.72
N ASN A 131 23.23 21.63 9.77
CA ASN A 131 21.90 21.35 9.23
C ASN A 131 22.03 20.22 8.22
N LEU A 132 21.33 19.13 8.45
CA LEU A 132 21.32 17.94 7.60
C LEU A 132 19.88 17.70 7.15
N VAL A 133 19.67 17.69 5.84
CA VAL A 133 18.40 17.36 5.20
C VAL A 133 18.55 16.10 4.37
N GLU A 134 17.79 15.07 4.72
CA GLU A 134 17.70 13.83 3.95
C GLU A 134 16.43 13.86 3.10
N ILE A 135 16.60 13.78 1.79
CA ILE A 135 15.52 13.71 0.81
C ILE A 135 15.40 12.28 0.32
N THR A 136 14.29 11.62 0.62
CA THR A 136 14.02 10.26 0.14
C THR A 136 13.50 10.34 -1.31
N VAL A 137 14.33 9.92 -2.26
CA VAL A 137 14.00 9.91 -3.70
C VAL A 137 13.09 8.73 -4.02
N GLN A 138 13.50 7.54 -3.61
CA GLN A 138 12.76 6.31 -3.83
C GLN A 138 12.75 5.45 -2.57
N LYS A 139 11.54 5.12 -2.10
CA LYS A 139 11.36 4.06 -1.09
C LYS A 139 11.50 2.72 -1.82
N ASN A 140 12.24 1.77 -1.27
CA ASN A 140 12.34 0.44 -1.87
C ASN A 140 10.94 -0.20 -1.96
N PRO A 141 10.37 -0.42 -3.17
CA PRO A 141 9.05 -1.03 -3.31
C PRO A 141 9.04 -2.48 -2.78
N HIS A 142 10.20 -3.13 -2.80
CA HIS A 142 10.35 -4.52 -2.36
C HIS A 142 10.74 -4.65 -0.88
N ALA A 143 10.99 -3.55 -0.17
CA ALA A 143 11.41 -3.63 1.24
C ALA A 143 10.40 -4.38 2.11
N MET A 144 9.12 -4.14 1.88
CA MET A 144 8.05 -4.81 2.62
C MET A 144 7.97 -6.29 2.30
N VAL A 145 8.06 -6.65 1.02
CA VAL A 145 8.10 -8.05 0.58
C VAL A 145 9.30 -8.76 1.18
N LEU A 146 10.48 -8.12 1.15
CA LEU A 146 11.71 -8.68 1.74
C LEU A 146 11.57 -8.89 3.25
N HIS A 147 11.01 -7.92 3.99
CA HIS A 147 10.77 -8.06 5.43
C HIS A 147 9.78 -9.19 5.72
N THR A 148 8.73 -9.33 4.91
CA THR A 148 7.75 -10.42 5.07
C THR A 148 8.39 -11.78 4.76
N MET A 149 9.23 -11.89 3.73
CA MET A 149 9.96 -13.12 3.42
C MET A 149 10.95 -13.49 4.52
N LEU A 150 11.69 -12.51 5.06
CA LEU A 150 12.57 -12.75 6.21
C LEU A 150 11.78 -13.16 7.45
N ALA A 151 10.65 -12.53 7.72
CA ALA A 151 9.77 -12.88 8.83
C ALA A 151 9.24 -14.31 8.69
N LEU A 152 8.86 -14.73 7.48
CA LEU A 152 8.40 -16.08 7.17
C LEU A 152 9.49 -17.12 7.43
N ILE A 153 10.70 -16.90 6.92
CA ILE A 153 11.86 -17.81 7.13
C ILE A 153 12.19 -17.89 8.62
N ALA A 154 12.26 -16.74 9.30
CA ALA A 154 12.53 -16.68 10.74
C ALA A 154 11.43 -17.41 11.55
N ALA A 155 10.17 -17.28 11.16
CA ALA A 155 9.04 -17.95 11.82
C ALA A 155 9.13 -19.47 11.71
N ILE A 156 9.51 -19.99 10.53
CA ILE A 156 9.70 -21.42 10.33
C ILE A 156 10.84 -21.94 11.21
N VAL A 157 12.00 -21.26 11.16
CA VAL A 157 13.19 -21.68 11.95
C VAL A 157 12.88 -21.63 13.45
N ILE A 158 12.31 -20.53 13.93
CA ILE A 158 11.99 -20.36 15.36
C ILE A 158 10.90 -21.33 15.78
N GLY A 159 9.86 -21.52 14.96
CA GLY A 159 8.78 -22.48 15.25
C GLY A 159 9.27 -23.92 15.39
N VAL A 160 10.17 -24.36 14.49
CA VAL A 160 10.78 -25.69 14.57
C VAL A 160 11.70 -25.81 15.79
N LEU A 161 12.54 -24.81 16.06
CA LEU A 161 13.38 -24.79 17.26
C LEU A 161 12.56 -24.85 18.55
N MET A 162 11.51 -24.05 18.65
CA MET A 162 10.59 -24.08 19.79
C MET A 162 9.95 -25.46 19.96
N LYS A 163 9.51 -26.09 18.88
CA LYS A 163 8.90 -27.43 18.93
C LYS A 163 9.87 -28.48 19.40
N VAL A 164 11.17 -28.37 19.09
CA VAL A 164 12.20 -29.36 19.47
C VAL A 164 12.73 -29.12 20.89
N PHE A 165 13.01 -27.86 21.25
CA PHE A 165 13.73 -27.55 22.50
C PHE A 165 12.85 -27.10 23.65
N VAL A 166 11.62 -26.65 23.40
CA VAL A 166 10.74 -26.12 24.44
C VAL A 166 9.67 -27.17 24.83
N PRO A 167 9.39 -27.35 26.12
CA PRO A 167 8.34 -28.28 26.57
C PRO A 167 6.98 -27.94 25.99
N SER A 168 6.18 -28.95 25.65
CA SER A 168 4.87 -28.80 24.98
C SER A 168 3.92 -27.86 25.72
N GLY A 169 3.87 -27.90 27.05
CA GLY A 169 2.99 -27.03 27.85
C GLY A 169 3.36 -25.54 27.74
N VAL A 170 4.67 -25.21 27.66
CA VAL A 170 5.13 -23.83 27.48
C VAL A 170 4.84 -23.36 26.04
N ASN A 171 5.06 -24.22 25.04
CA ASN A 171 4.74 -23.95 23.67
C ASN A 171 3.27 -23.64 23.45
N GLU A 172 2.39 -24.43 24.08
CA GLU A 172 0.95 -24.24 23.97
C GLU A 172 0.50 -22.92 24.65
N ALA A 173 1.05 -22.62 25.83
CA ALA A 173 0.78 -21.37 26.52
C ALA A 173 1.22 -20.15 25.69
N LEU A 174 2.46 -20.16 25.16
CA LEU A 174 2.97 -19.08 24.31
C LEU A 174 2.18 -18.95 23.01
N ASN A 175 1.83 -20.09 22.40
CA ASN A 175 1.05 -20.09 21.17
C ASN A 175 -0.33 -19.44 21.36
N ASN A 176 -1.06 -19.86 22.40
CA ASN A 176 -2.41 -19.37 22.63
C ASN A 176 -2.43 -17.93 23.14
N THR A 177 -1.47 -17.54 23.99
CA THR A 177 -1.45 -16.22 24.61
C THR A 177 -0.85 -15.15 23.68
N ILE A 178 0.21 -15.47 22.92
CA ILE A 178 0.95 -14.46 22.16
C ILE A 178 0.69 -14.61 20.66
N PHE A 179 1.09 -15.73 20.05
CA PHE A 179 1.11 -15.85 18.59
C PHE A 179 -0.30 -15.84 17.98
N THR A 180 -1.20 -16.63 18.54
CA THR A 180 -2.60 -16.67 18.06
C THR A 180 -3.30 -15.32 18.31
N SER A 181 -3.06 -14.69 19.47
CA SER A 181 -3.69 -13.41 19.81
C SER A 181 -3.26 -12.30 18.86
N ILE A 182 -1.95 -12.14 18.59
CA ILE A 182 -1.44 -11.12 17.67
C ILE A 182 -1.99 -11.35 16.25
N SER A 183 -1.99 -12.60 15.77
CA SER A 183 -2.54 -12.95 14.46
C SER A 183 -4.02 -12.62 14.37
N THR A 184 -4.80 -12.97 15.38
CA THR A 184 -6.25 -12.71 15.43
C THR A 184 -6.53 -11.20 15.49
N MET A 185 -5.79 -10.46 16.31
CA MET A 185 -5.91 -8.99 16.39
C MET A 185 -5.66 -8.35 15.02
N PHE A 186 -4.61 -8.79 14.32
CA PHE A 186 -4.30 -8.26 12.98
C PHE A 186 -5.39 -8.60 11.97
N LEU A 187 -5.90 -9.85 11.95
CA LEU A 187 -6.99 -10.25 11.06
C LEU A 187 -8.28 -9.49 11.36
N ASN A 188 -8.59 -9.26 12.63
CA ASN A 188 -9.75 -8.46 13.03
C ASN A 188 -9.58 -6.99 12.59
N ALA A 189 -8.38 -6.41 12.72
CA ALA A 189 -8.09 -5.07 12.24
C ALA A 189 -8.25 -4.95 10.72
N LEU A 190 -7.85 -5.97 9.95
CA LEU A 190 -8.09 -6.01 8.51
C LEU A 190 -9.58 -6.11 8.18
N LYS A 191 -10.32 -7.01 8.85
CA LYS A 191 -11.77 -7.17 8.66
C LYS A 191 -12.53 -5.88 8.95
N MET A 192 -12.13 -5.15 10.00
CA MET A 192 -12.75 -3.87 10.39
C MET A 192 -12.70 -2.83 9.26
N ILE A 193 -11.61 -2.81 8.49
CA ILE A 193 -11.38 -1.77 7.47
C ILE A 193 -11.98 -2.13 6.11
N VAL A 194 -12.08 -3.41 5.79
CA VAL A 194 -12.52 -3.85 4.45
C VAL A 194 -13.89 -3.28 4.09
N GLY A 195 -14.86 -3.33 5.01
CA GLY A 195 -16.20 -2.79 4.77
C GLY A 195 -16.21 -1.30 4.38
N PRO A 196 -15.67 -0.41 5.22
CA PRO A 196 -15.58 1.02 4.91
C PRO A 196 -14.81 1.33 3.63
N VAL A 197 -13.64 0.68 3.40
CA VAL A 197 -12.85 0.90 2.17
C VAL A 197 -13.65 0.56 0.93
N VAL A 198 -14.27 -0.62 0.89
CA VAL A 198 -15.08 -1.06 -0.26
C VAL A 198 -16.23 -0.10 -0.49
N PHE A 199 -16.93 0.27 0.58
CA PHE A 199 -18.08 1.17 0.51
C PHE A 199 -17.72 2.55 -0.06
N PHE A 200 -16.75 3.25 0.56
CA PHE A 200 -16.38 4.60 0.11
C PHE A 200 -15.71 4.59 -1.27
N SER A 201 -14.85 3.61 -1.57
CA SER A 201 -14.20 3.51 -2.88
C SER A 201 -15.20 3.31 -4.01
N ILE A 202 -16.20 2.44 -3.84
CA ILE A 202 -17.21 2.20 -4.86
C ILE A 202 -18.15 3.40 -4.99
N ALA A 203 -18.60 3.98 -3.85
CA ALA A 203 -19.46 5.16 -3.87
C ALA A 203 -18.78 6.34 -4.58
N CYS A 204 -17.50 6.62 -4.30
CA CYS A 204 -16.71 7.64 -5.00
C CYS A 204 -16.59 7.33 -6.48
N CYS A 205 -16.26 6.10 -6.84
CA CYS A 205 -16.11 5.69 -8.24
C CYS A 205 -17.42 5.94 -9.02
N ILE A 206 -18.56 5.49 -8.48
CA ILE A 206 -19.85 5.64 -9.14
C ILE A 206 -20.27 7.11 -9.23
N SER A 207 -20.01 7.92 -8.20
CA SER A 207 -20.35 9.35 -8.17
C SER A 207 -19.56 10.21 -9.17
N GLN A 208 -18.47 9.69 -9.73
CA GLN A 208 -17.66 10.38 -10.74
C GLN A 208 -18.13 10.11 -12.19
N PHE A 209 -19.01 9.13 -12.41
CA PHE A 209 -19.56 8.87 -13.75
C PHE A 209 -20.63 9.91 -14.09
N GLY A 210 -20.36 10.76 -15.08
CA GLY A 210 -21.30 11.80 -15.52
C GLY A 210 -22.49 11.28 -16.34
N ASP A 211 -22.39 10.08 -16.94
CA ASP A 211 -23.48 9.42 -17.67
C ASP A 211 -23.65 7.95 -17.24
N LEU A 212 -24.69 7.70 -16.47
CA LEU A 212 -25.04 6.35 -15.97
C LEU A 212 -25.38 5.35 -17.11
N LYS A 213 -25.83 5.83 -18.27
CA LYS A 213 -26.13 4.95 -19.42
C LYS A 213 -24.82 4.42 -20.03
N GLU A 214 -23.83 5.29 -20.16
CA GLU A 214 -22.52 4.89 -20.66
C GLU A 214 -21.80 3.95 -19.66
N ALA A 215 -21.85 4.29 -18.36
CA ALA A 215 -21.38 3.42 -17.29
C ALA A 215 -22.04 2.04 -17.31
N GLY A 216 -23.36 1.97 -17.52
CA GLY A 216 -24.10 0.71 -17.64
C GLY A 216 -23.70 -0.12 -18.86
N ARG A 217 -23.48 0.53 -20.00
CA ARG A 217 -23.02 -0.16 -21.23
C ARG A 217 -21.62 -0.73 -21.10
N ILE A 218 -20.70 0.04 -20.51
CA ILE A 218 -19.33 -0.41 -20.23
C ILE A 218 -19.36 -1.52 -19.18
N GLY A 219 -20.11 -1.33 -18.10
CA GLY A 219 -20.27 -2.31 -17.01
C GLY A 219 -20.82 -3.65 -17.51
N GLY A 220 -21.80 -3.64 -18.43
CA GLY A 220 -22.32 -4.87 -19.05
C GLY A 220 -21.28 -5.64 -19.83
N LYS A 221 -20.44 -4.95 -20.64
CA LYS A 221 -19.35 -5.58 -21.37
C LYS A 221 -18.28 -6.15 -20.43
N VAL A 222 -17.90 -5.39 -19.40
CA VAL A 222 -16.92 -5.82 -18.38
C VAL A 222 -17.47 -7.04 -17.62
N MET A 223 -18.75 -7.05 -17.26
CA MET A 223 -19.37 -8.18 -16.57
C MET A 223 -19.38 -9.45 -17.43
N GLY A 224 -19.71 -9.33 -18.72
CA GLY A 224 -19.65 -10.46 -19.65
C GLY A 224 -18.24 -11.04 -19.78
N PHE A 225 -17.25 -10.16 -19.92
CA PHE A 225 -15.84 -10.57 -19.99
C PHE A 225 -15.36 -11.19 -18.65
N TYR A 226 -15.80 -10.64 -17.53
CA TYR A 226 -15.49 -11.18 -16.21
C TYR A 226 -16.07 -12.59 -16.00
N LEU A 227 -17.31 -12.85 -16.42
CA LEU A 227 -17.93 -14.18 -16.37
C LEU A 227 -17.14 -15.17 -17.22
N LEU A 228 -16.78 -14.78 -18.45
CA LEU A 228 -15.97 -15.62 -19.34
C LEU A 228 -14.64 -15.99 -18.69
N THR A 229 -13.90 -14.99 -18.19
CA THR A 229 -12.59 -15.22 -17.54
C THR A 229 -12.70 -16.04 -16.28
N THR A 230 -13.79 -15.90 -15.50
CA THR A 230 -14.06 -16.70 -14.30
C THR A 230 -14.27 -18.17 -14.65
N VAL A 231 -15.08 -18.46 -15.68
CA VAL A 231 -15.28 -19.85 -16.15
C VAL A 231 -13.96 -20.46 -16.61
N LEU A 232 -13.18 -19.74 -17.41
CA LEU A 232 -11.85 -20.19 -17.86
C LEU A 232 -10.91 -20.43 -16.68
N ALA A 233 -10.94 -19.56 -15.66
CA ALA A 233 -10.13 -19.72 -14.46
C ALA A 233 -10.51 -21.00 -13.68
N ILE A 234 -11.79 -21.26 -13.49
CA ILE A 234 -12.28 -22.46 -12.81
C ILE A 234 -11.84 -23.72 -13.57
N LEU A 235 -12.04 -23.75 -14.91
CA LEU A 235 -11.64 -24.90 -15.73
C LEU A 235 -10.13 -25.13 -15.68
N THR A 236 -9.33 -24.06 -15.79
CA THR A 236 -7.86 -24.16 -15.72
C THR A 236 -7.41 -24.62 -14.33
N ALA A 237 -7.96 -24.06 -13.26
CA ALA A 237 -7.60 -24.42 -11.90
C ALA A 237 -7.96 -25.88 -11.59
N THR A 238 -9.16 -26.31 -11.98
CA THR A 238 -9.60 -27.71 -11.81
C THR A 238 -8.72 -28.65 -12.61
N GLY A 239 -8.40 -28.32 -13.87
CA GLY A 239 -7.51 -29.12 -14.71
C GLY A 239 -6.10 -29.28 -14.11
N VAL A 240 -5.51 -28.18 -13.64
CA VAL A 240 -4.19 -28.20 -12.99
C VAL A 240 -4.23 -29.00 -11.68
N PHE A 241 -5.29 -28.84 -10.89
CA PHE A 241 -5.46 -29.57 -9.64
C PHE A 241 -5.59 -31.09 -9.86
N GLU A 242 -6.41 -31.52 -10.83
CA GLU A 242 -6.58 -32.93 -11.18
C GLU A 242 -5.30 -33.55 -11.73
N LEU A 243 -4.50 -32.77 -12.49
CA LEU A 243 -3.24 -33.24 -13.10
C LEU A 243 -2.15 -33.44 -12.04
N LEU A 244 -2.01 -32.47 -11.11
CA LEU A 244 -0.92 -32.47 -10.13
C LEU A 244 -1.30 -33.17 -8.81
N LYS A 245 -2.60 -33.28 -8.50
CA LYS A 245 -3.14 -33.86 -7.27
C LYS A 245 -2.34 -33.50 -6.02
N PRO A 246 -2.14 -32.19 -5.72
CA PRO A 246 -1.33 -31.76 -4.62
C PRO A 246 -2.07 -32.04 -3.32
N GLY A 247 -1.67 -33.06 -2.64
CA GLY A 247 -2.23 -33.35 -1.33
C GLY A 247 -1.84 -34.75 -0.86
N ASN A 248 -1.66 -34.88 0.43
CA ASN A 248 -1.54 -36.17 1.08
C ASN A 248 -2.88 -36.49 1.76
N PRO A 249 -3.69 -37.44 1.24
CA PRO A 249 -4.99 -37.75 1.81
C PRO A 249 -4.89 -38.28 3.24
N GLU A 250 -3.78 -38.90 3.61
CA GLU A 250 -3.55 -39.39 5.00
C GLU A 250 -3.35 -38.21 5.97
N LEU A 251 -2.67 -37.15 5.51
CA LEU A 251 -2.47 -35.92 6.30
C LEU A 251 -3.79 -35.16 6.43
N ALA A 252 -4.58 -35.08 5.37
CA ALA A 252 -5.92 -34.51 5.39
C ALA A 252 -6.83 -35.23 6.38
N ALA A 253 -6.79 -36.57 6.41
CA ALA A 253 -7.55 -37.38 7.36
C ALA A 253 -7.10 -37.16 8.80
N LYS A 254 -5.79 -37.01 9.07
CA LYS A 254 -5.28 -36.68 10.41
C LYS A 254 -5.70 -35.29 10.88
N LEU A 255 -5.68 -34.29 9.99
CA LEU A 255 -6.12 -32.93 10.29
C LEU A 255 -7.65 -32.83 10.42
N ALA A 256 -8.39 -33.63 9.64
CA ALA A 256 -9.84 -33.71 9.73
C ALA A 256 -10.31 -34.49 10.98
N GLY A 257 -9.48 -35.36 11.55
CA GLY A 257 -9.79 -36.10 12.76
C GLY A 257 -10.08 -35.24 13.99
N ASP A 258 -9.44 -34.07 14.09
CA ASP A 258 -9.71 -33.08 15.14
C ASP A 258 -10.76 -32.00 14.71
N ALA A 259 -11.12 -31.94 13.41
CA ALA A 259 -12.09 -31.03 12.85
C ALA A 259 -13.31 -31.74 12.22
N ALA A 260 -13.51 -32.99 12.56
CA ALA A 260 -14.45 -33.92 11.91
C ALA A 260 -15.96 -33.64 12.13
N THR A 261 -16.34 -32.38 12.26
CA THR A 261 -17.73 -31.94 12.18
C THR A 261 -17.91 -30.63 11.40
N VAL A 262 -17.07 -30.39 10.41
CA VAL A 262 -17.56 -29.55 9.32
C VAL A 262 -18.41 -30.45 8.43
N SER A 263 -19.64 -30.73 8.90
CA SER A 263 -20.68 -31.18 8.00
C SER A 263 -20.66 -30.20 6.83
N VAL A 264 -20.32 -30.70 5.65
CA VAL A 264 -20.72 -30.06 4.42
C VAL A 264 -22.24 -30.10 4.46
N SER A 265 -22.82 -29.13 5.16
CA SER A 265 -24.25 -28.88 5.04
C SER A 265 -24.43 -28.70 3.55
N ASP A 266 -25.32 -29.49 2.95
CA ASP A 266 -25.87 -29.26 1.63
C ASP A 266 -26.46 -27.81 1.65
N VAL A 267 -25.59 -26.84 1.48
CA VAL A 267 -26.02 -25.45 1.27
C VAL A 267 -26.55 -25.45 -0.16
N SER A 268 -27.81 -25.85 -0.28
CA SER A 268 -28.59 -25.56 -1.49
C SER A 268 -28.65 -24.05 -1.61
N ILE A 269 -27.65 -23.48 -2.27
CA ILE A 269 -27.63 -22.05 -2.55
C ILE A 269 -28.76 -21.78 -3.51
N SER A 270 -29.92 -21.40 -2.95
CA SER A 270 -31.04 -20.92 -3.76
C SER A 270 -30.61 -19.62 -4.44
N ILE A 271 -30.49 -19.63 -5.75
CA ILE A 271 -30.19 -18.44 -6.56
C ILE A 271 -31.17 -17.32 -6.22
N LYS A 272 -32.43 -17.68 -5.96
CA LYS A 272 -33.48 -16.75 -5.54
C LYS A 272 -33.11 -16.05 -4.23
N ASP A 273 -32.72 -16.82 -3.21
CA ASP A 273 -32.38 -16.25 -1.90
C ASP A 273 -31.11 -15.41 -1.95
N THR A 274 -30.18 -15.77 -2.81
CA THR A 274 -28.96 -14.96 -3.08
C THR A 274 -29.32 -13.62 -3.71
N ILE A 275 -30.19 -13.60 -4.73
CA ILE A 275 -30.62 -12.35 -5.38
C ILE A 275 -31.44 -11.47 -4.44
N VAL A 276 -32.39 -12.05 -3.70
CA VAL A 276 -33.20 -11.30 -2.70
C VAL A 276 -32.30 -10.77 -1.58
N GLY A 277 -31.28 -11.56 -1.19
CA GLY A 277 -30.31 -11.19 -0.16
C GLY A 277 -29.35 -10.06 -0.53
N ILE A 278 -29.31 -9.59 -1.80
CA ILE A 278 -28.48 -8.44 -2.20
C ILE A 278 -28.95 -7.15 -1.54
N ILE A 279 -30.27 -7.01 -1.35
CA ILE A 279 -30.87 -5.81 -0.77
C ILE A 279 -30.87 -5.94 0.76
N PRO A 280 -30.11 -5.09 1.49
CA PRO A 280 -30.08 -5.16 2.94
C PRO A 280 -31.39 -4.62 3.55
N ALA A 281 -31.90 -5.32 4.56
CA ALA A 281 -33.04 -4.85 5.35
C ALA A 281 -32.69 -3.67 6.28
N ASN A 282 -31.40 -3.45 6.54
CA ASN A 282 -30.90 -2.39 7.42
C ASN A 282 -29.58 -1.85 6.86
N PHE A 283 -29.40 -0.53 6.91
CA PHE A 283 -28.21 0.16 6.39
C PHE A 283 -26.89 -0.25 7.09
N VAL A 284 -26.92 -0.49 8.39
CA VAL A 284 -25.72 -0.77 9.20
C VAL A 284 -25.36 -2.25 9.19
N LYS A 285 -26.34 -3.13 9.05
CA LYS A 285 -26.15 -4.59 9.12
C LYS A 285 -25.09 -5.13 8.16
N PRO A 286 -24.97 -4.68 6.89
CA PRO A 286 -23.94 -5.13 5.97
C PRO A 286 -22.50 -4.88 6.47
N PHE A 287 -22.29 -3.79 7.21
CA PHE A 287 -21.00 -3.48 7.82
C PHE A 287 -20.68 -4.40 9.01
N LEU A 288 -21.67 -4.71 9.85
CA LEU A 288 -21.52 -5.60 11.00
C LEU A 288 -21.26 -7.04 10.58
N ASP A 289 -22.01 -7.53 9.63
CA ASP A 289 -21.92 -8.91 9.13
C ASP A 289 -20.81 -9.08 8.08
N SER A 290 -20.14 -7.98 7.69
CA SER A 290 -19.16 -7.95 6.60
C SER A 290 -19.69 -8.57 5.30
N ASN A 291 -21.00 -8.38 5.01
CA ASN A 291 -21.64 -8.87 3.80
C ASN A 291 -21.29 -7.98 2.60
N MET A 292 -20.27 -8.38 1.85
CA MET A 292 -19.71 -7.58 0.76
C MET A 292 -20.72 -7.32 -0.36
N MET A 293 -21.60 -8.28 -0.66
CA MET A 293 -22.60 -8.12 -1.73
C MET A 293 -23.60 -7.00 -1.39
N GLN A 294 -24.09 -6.97 -0.16
CA GLN A 294 -24.97 -5.92 0.33
C GLN A 294 -24.26 -4.57 0.44
N LEU A 295 -22.96 -4.56 0.85
CA LEU A 295 -22.15 -3.34 0.91
C LEU A 295 -21.94 -2.72 -0.48
N ILE A 296 -21.63 -3.54 -1.49
CA ILE A 296 -21.49 -3.08 -2.87
C ILE A 296 -22.79 -2.49 -3.39
N PHE A 297 -23.94 -3.18 -3.16
CA PHE A 297 -25.24 -2.66 -3.54
C PHE A 297 -25.52 -1.28 -2.90
N LEU A 298 -25.27 -1.15 -1.60
CA LEU A 298 -25.45 0.08 -0.86
C LEU A 298 -24.54 1.21 -1.37
N ALA A 299 -23.28 0.89 -1.66
CA ALA A 299 -22.30 1.84 -2.21
C ALA A 299 -22.68 2.36 -3.59
N VAL A 300 -23.19 1.47 -4.47
CA VAL A 300 -23.71 1.85 -5.79
C VAL A 300 -24.93 2.75 -5.66
N LEU A 301 -25.86 2.40 -4.80
CA LEU A 301 -27.06 3.20 -4.56
C LEU A 301 -26.72 4.62 -4.08
N ILE A 302 -25.79 4.73 -3.13
CA ILE A 302 -25.33 6.02 -2.60
C ILE A 302 -24.55 6.79 -3.65
N GLY A 303 -23.65 6.14 -4.41
CA GLY A 303 -22.91 6.78 -5.49
C GLY A 303 -23.82 7.44 -6.53
N ILE A 304 -24.92 6.74 -6.92
CA ILE A 304 -25.95 7.29 -7.82
C ILE A 304 -26.70 8.45 -7.16
N ALA A 305 -27.02 8.34 -5.87
CA ALA A 305 -27.72 9.41 -5.15
C ALA A 305 -26.85 10.66 -5.02
N LEU A 306 -25.55 10.51 -4.75
CA LEU A 306 -24.58 11.61 -4.67
C LEU A 306 -24.48 12.42 -5.97
N GLU A 307 -24.64 11.76 -7.13
CA GLU A 307 -24.64 12.45 -8.41
C GLU A 307 -25.91 13.29 -8.62
N LYS A 308 -27.08 12.80 -8.14
CA LYS A 308 -28.39 13.38 -8.40
C LYS A 308 -28.85 14.41 -7.37
N ILE A 309 -28.15 14.63 -6.28
CA ILE A 309 -28.58 15.47 -5.16
C ILE A 309 -28.57 16.98 -5.47
N GLY A 310 -27.99 17.42 -6.61
CA GLY A 310 -27.98 18.83 -7.04
C GLY A 310 -26.95 19.69 -6.33
N GLU A 311 -27.35 20.81 -5.71
CA GLU A 311 -26.43 21.83 -5.16
C GLU A 311 -25.44 21.30 -4.12
N HIS A 312 -25.85 20.31 -3.32
CA HIS A 312 -24.98 19.72 -2.29
C HIS A 312 -24.09 18.56 -2.80
N SER A 313 -24.19 18.21 -4.07
CA SER A 313 -23.46 17.08 -4.66
C SER A 313 -21.95 17.23 -4.48
N ARG A 314 -21.42 18.44 -4.71
CA ARG A 314 -19.97 18.70 -4.62
C ARG A 314 -19.45 18.50 -3.20
N LEU A 315 -20.10 19.11 -2.21
CA LEU A 315 -19.69 19.00 -0.81
C LEU A 315 -19.70 17.54 -0.32
N LEU A 316 -20.77 16.80 -0.67
CA LEU A 316 -20.87 15.40 -0.25
C LEU A 316 -19.84 14.51 -0.96
N LYS A 317 -19.58 14.74 -2.25
CA LYS A 317 -18.52 14.03 -2.98
C LYS A 317 -17.15 14.25 -2.33
N ASP A 318 -16.82 15.49 -1.98
CA ASP A 318 -15.55 15.85 -1.32
C ASP A 318 -15.43 15.15 0.05
N ILE A 319 -16.52 15.06 0.83
CA ILE A 319 -16.56 14.32 2.11
C ILE A 319 -16.33 12.82 1.89
N PHE A 320 -16.99 12.21 0.90
CA PHE A 320 -16.81 10.80 0.61
C PHE A 320 -15.38 10.49 0.13
N GLU A 321 -14.80 11.38 -0.70
CA GLU A 321 -13.41 11.27 -1.14
C GLU A 321 -12.43 11.38 0.04
N ALA A 322 -12.63 12.33 0.93
CA ALA A 322 -11.84 12.47 2.15
C ALA A 322 -11.95 11.25 3.06
N CYS A 323 -13.15 10.67 3.21
CA CYS A 323 -13.35 9.42 3.95
C CYS A 323 -12.63 8.24 3.27
N ASN A 324 -12.72 8.13 1.95
CA ASN A 324 -12.00 7.10 1.18
C ASN A 324 -10.49 7.19 1.42
N ASP A 325 -9.91 8.38 1.31
CA ASP A 325 -8.49 8.63 1.55
C ASP A 325 -8.08 8.31 2.97
N LEU A 326 -8.91 8.64 3.96
CA LEU A 326 -8.71 8.29 5.35
C LEU A 326 -8.60 6.77 5.53
N PHE A 327 -9.57 6.01 5.05
CA PHE A 327 -9.57 4.54 5.19
C PHE A 327 -8.45 3.88 4.39
N LEU A 328 -8.09 4.39 3.21
CA LEU A 328 -6.94 3.94 2.45
C LEU A 328 -5.63 4.21 3.22
N LYS A 329 -5.50 5.35 3.89
CA LYS A 329 -4.32 5.66 4.72
C LYS A 329 -4.22 4.72 5.92
N ILE A 330 -5.33 4.44 6.60
CA ILE A 330 -5.39 3.47 7.71
C ILE A 330 -4.99 2.08 7.20
N THR A 331 -5.49 1.67 6.03
CA THR A 331 -5.11 0.40 5.39
C THR A 331 -3.59 0.31 5.20
N VAL A 332 -2.95 1.35 4.65
CA VAL A 332 -1.49 1.41 4.48
C VAL A 332 -0.76 1.32 5.81
N MET A 333 -1.31 1.92 6.88
CA MET A 333 -0.74 1.80 8.23
C MET A 333 -0.80 0.36 8.76
N LEU A 334 -1.94 -0.33 8.60
CA LEU A 334 -2.10 -1.72 9.03
C LEU A 334 -1.22 -2.68 8.21
N VAL A 335 -1.12 -2.46 6.91
CA VAL A 335 -0.30 -3.28 6.00
C VAL A 335 1.17 -3.30 6.45
N ARG A 336 1.67 -2.28 7.14
CA ARG A 336 3.03 -2.27 7.73
C ARG A 336 3.25 -3.34 8.80
N PHE A 337 2.19 -3.84 9.43
CA PHE A 337 2.26 -4.89 10.44
C PHE A 337 2.22 -6.31 9.87
N ILE A 338 2.02 -6.46 8.55
CA ILE A 338 2.01 -7.78 7.87
C ILE A 338 3.20 -8.65 8.26
N PRO A 339 4.48 -8.19 8.28
CA PRO A 339 5.59 -9.06 8.62
C PRO A 339 5.48 -9.66 10.03
N VAL A 340 4.99 -8.87 11.00
CA VAL A 340 4.80 -9.32 12.38
C VAL A 340 3.66 -10.33 12.47
N ALA A 341 2.54 -10.03 11.84
CA ALA A 341 1.39 -10.93 11.81
C ALA A 341 1.71 -12.26 11.10
N THR A 342 2.42 -12.20 9.99
CA THR A 342 2.90 -13.39 9.25
C THR A 342 3.82 -14.24 10.13
N PHE A 343 4.77 -13.60 10.82
CA PHE A 343 5.65 -14.29 11.75
C PHE A 343 4.84 -15.05 12.82
N CYS A 344 3.94 -14.37 13.52
CA CYS A 344 3.13 -14.98 14.57
C CYS A 344 2.22 -16.10 14.03
N SER A 345 1.60 -15.89 12.88
CA SER A 345 0.71 -16.87 12.24
C SER A 345 1.46 -18.15 11.86
N ILE A 346 2.63 -18.01 11.22
CA ILE A 346 3.43 -19.17 10.80
C ILE A 346 4.00 -19.92 11.99
N VAL A 347 4.52 -19.22 13.02
CA VAL A 347 4.96 -19.89 14.27
C VAL A 347 3.79 -20.68 14.88
N SER A 348 2.60 -20.09 14.95
CA SER A 348 1.41 -20.78 15.48
C SER A 348 1.07 -22.04 14.68
N VAL A 349 1.13 -21.98 13.36
CA VAL A 349 0.88 -23.15 12.49
C VAL A 349 1.94 -24.25 12.75
N VAL A 350 3.24 -23.89 12.78
CA VAL A 350 4.32 -24.85 12.99
C VAL A 350 4.20 -25.54 14.34
N LEU A 351 3.86 -24.81 15.39
CA LEU A 351 3.69 -25.37 16.73
C LEU A 351 2.50 -26.34 16.82
N LYS A 352 1.37 -26.00 16.17
CA LYS A 352 0.15 -26.82 16.16
C LYS A 352 0.30 -28.07 15.30
N THR A 353 0.75 -27.91 14.06
CA THR A 353 0.66 -28.99 13.05
C THR A 353 1.99 -29.70 12.79
N GLY A 354 3.12 -29.09 13.10
CA GLY A 354 4.44 -29.65 12.86
C GLY A 354 5.02 -29.34 11.49
N PRO A 355 6.31 -29.71 11.27
CA PRO A 355 7.02 -29.40 10.04
C PRO A 355 6.53 -30.19 8.82
N ASP A 356 5.93 -31.36 9.00
CA ASP A 356 5.44 -32.21 7.90
C ASP A 356 4.30 -31.55 7.12
N VAL A 357 3.46 -30.79 7.81
CA VAL A 357 2.38 -30.01 7.17
C VAL A 357 2.93 -28.90 6.31
N LEU A 358 4.07 -28.29 6.70
CA LEU A 358 4.72 -27.24 5.89
C LEU A 358 5.15 -27.77 4.51
N LEU A 359 5.63 -29.01 4.43
CA LEU A 359 6.01 -29.61 3.16
C LEU A 359 4.79 -29.80 2.23
N SER A 360 3.68 -30.26 2.80
CA SER A 360 2.41 -30.40 2.07
C SER A 360 1.85 -29.04 1.62
N MET A 361 1.95 -28.01 2.46
CA MET A 361 1.59 -26.63 2.09
C MET A 361 2.50 -26.08 0.97
N LEU A 362 3.79 -26.42 0.97
CA LEU A 362 4.73 -26.04 -0.08
C LEU A 362 4.36 -26.70 -1.42
N ALA A 363 3.99 -27.97 -1.41
CA ALA A 363 3.48 -28.67 -2.61
C ALA A 363 2.22 -28.00 -3.16
N MET A 364 1.28 -27.65 -2.27
CA MET A 364 0.06 -26.92 -2.65
C MET A 364 0.39 -25.51 -3.22
N LEU A 365 1.34 -24.80 -2.62
CA LEU A 365 1.80 -23.49 -3.10
C LEU A 365 2.47 -23.62 -4.49
N GLY A 366 3.25 -24.69 -4.71
CA GLY A 366 3.83 -25.02 -6.00
C GLY A 366 2.77 -25.25 -7.08
N THR A 367 1.74 -26.02 -6.77
CA THR A 367 0.59 -26.24 -7.67
C THR A 367 -0.15 -24.95 -7.97
N PHE A 368 -0.34 -24.10 -6.97
CA PHE A 368 -0.94 -22.78 -7.18
C PHE A 368 -0.09 -21.90 -8.11
N ALA A 369 1.24 -21.90 -7.95
CA ALA A 369 2.16 -21.20 -8.85
C ALA A 369 2.06 -21.70 -10.30
N VAL A 370 1.99 -23.02 -10.50
CA VAL A 370 1.75 -23.62 -11.83
C VAL A 370 0.40 -23.20 -12.38
N GLY A 371 -0.64 -23.18 -11.55
CA GLY A 371 -1.97 -22.68 -11.94
C GLY A 371 -1.97 -21.22 -12.40
N ILE A 372 -1.23 -20.35 -11.70
CA ILE A 372 -1.05 -18.94 -12.12
C ILE A 372 -0.37 -18.85 -13.50
N VAL A 373 0.71 -19.60 -13.72
CA VAL A 373 1.43 -19.61 -15.01
C VAL A 373 0.52 -20.11 -16.14
N ALA A 374 -0.22 -21.20 -15.91
CA ALA A 374 -1.19 -21.72 -16.84
C ALA A 374 -2.28 -20.67 -17.17
N MET A 375 -2.79 -19.96 -16.15
CA MET A 375 -3.81 -18.92 -16.31
C MET A 375 -3.29 -17.71 -17.09
N ILE A 376 -2.06 -17.27 -16.82
CA ILE A 376 -1.41 -16.19 -17.60
C ILE A 376 -1.31 -16.61 -19.06
N THR A 377 -0.93 -17.85 -19.35
CA THR A 377 -0.84 -18.37 -20.72
C THR A 377 -2.20 -18.35 -21.42
N VAL A 378 -3.27 -18.79 -20.72
CA VAL A 378 -4.65 -18.73 -21.25
C VAL A 378 -5.07 -17.29 -21.54
N TYR A 379 -4.79 -16.36 -20.63
CA TYR A 379 -5.14 -14.93 -20.83
C TYR A 379 -4.33 -14.28 -21.96
N CYS A 380 -3.04 -14.58 -22.08
CA CYS A 380 -2.23 -14.11 -23.21
C CYS A 380 -2.77 -14.63 -24.54
N CYS A 381 -3.18 -15.90 -24.61
CA CYS A 381 -3.81 -16.48 -25.78
C CYS A 381 -5.14 -15.79 -26.11
N LEU A 382 -5.97 -15.53 -25.11
CA LEU A 382 -7.27 -14.85 -25.26
C LEU A 382 -7.10 -13.40 -25.75
N LEU A 383 -6.10 -12.67 -25.24
CA LEU A 383 -5.80 -11.32 -25.69
C LEU A 383 -5.26 -11.30 -27.13
N TYR A 384 -4.44 -12.28 -27.50
CA TYR A 384 -3.90 -12.39 -28.86
C TYR A 384 -4.98 -12.74 -29.91
N THR A 385 -6.00 -13.49 -29.49
CA THR A 385 -7.13 -13.88 -30.38
C THR A 385 -8.26 -12.86 -30.41
N SER A 386 -8.25 -11.88 -29.51
CA SER A 386 -9.22 -10.79 -29.49
C SER A 386 -8.91 -9.80 -30.64
N PRO A 387 -9.88 -9.45 -31.52
CA PRO A 387 -9.64 -8.49 -32.59
C PRO A 387 -9.21 -7.15 -32.01
N SER A 388 -8.14 -6.58 -32.56
CA SER A 388 -7.66 -5.26 -32.23
C SER A 388 -8.77 -4.21 -32.46
N PRO A 389 -8.97 -3.23 -31.55
CA PRO A 389 -9.92 -2.14 -31.77
C PRO A 389 -9.51 -1.18 -32.92
N ARG A 390 -8.53 -1.56 -33.72
CA ARG A 390 -8.05 -0.79 -34.91
C ARG A 390 -8.44 -1.39 -36.27
N ASP A 391 -9.16 -2.50 -36.28
CA ASP A 391 -9.69 -3.10 -37.53
C ASP A 391 -11.17 -2.82 -37.68
#